data_003606b0e92d07f263c6bae672e4c13c
#
_entry.id   003606b0e92d07f263c6bae672e4c13c
#
_cell.length_a   1.000
_cell.length_b   1.000
_cell.length_c   1.000
_cell.angle_alpha   90.00
_cell.angle_beta   90.00
_cell.angle_gamma   90.00
#
_symmetry.space_group_name_H-M   'P 1'
#
loop_
_entity.id
_entity.type
_entity.pdbx_description
1 polymer ?
#
loop_
_entity_poly.entity_id
_entity_poly.type
_entity_poly.pdbx_seq_one_letter_code
_entity_poly.pdbx_strand_id
1 'polypeptide(L)'
;MYKVVIVDDEEIIVRGLQSVVNWNCYKCEVVATAFDGISGAIAVRTYLPDILITDIKMPNRDGLTMLAGLRSEFPAMQVTILTGYADFDFAQKAIKLGVSRLLLKPSRMSEINEALQFMTDTLAKRSPVASDDKIDDLSTASANSFIVRQALAYIEENFSRKLTLQDVADYCYVSQWHLSKLLNKVTGQSFYDLLNKARID
;
A
#
# COMPACT_ATOMS: atom_id res chain seq x y z
N MET A 1 4.76 -6.55 -20.17
CA MET A 1 4.97 -7.42 -18.99
C MET A 1 4.52 -6.64 -17.76
N TYR A 2 3.88 -7.31 -16.81
CA TYR A 2 3.46 -6.68 -15.56
C TYR A 2 4.67 -6.55 -14.63
N LYS A 3 4.87 -5.37 -14.08
CA LYS A 3 5.97 -5.10 -13.15
C LYS A 3 5.58 -5.57 -11.74
N VAL A 4 6.48 -6.30 -11.10
CA VAL A 4 6.29 -6.81 -9.73
C VAL A 4 7.33 -6.19 -8.80
N VAL A 5 6.88 -5.75 -7.62
CA VAL A 5 7.75 -5.39 -6.49
C VAL A 5 7.50 -6.39 -5.37
N ILE A 6 8.57 -6.89 -4.76
CA ILE A 6 8.53 -7.81 -3.61
C ILE A 6 9.13 -7.09 -2.41
N VAL A 7 8.40 -7.09 -1.28
CA VAL A 7 8.83 -6.45 -0.04
C VAL A 7 8.70 -7.43 1.12
N ASP A 8 9.83 -7.88 1.66
CA ASP A 8 9.87 -8.85 2.75
C ASP A 8 11.22 -8.72 3.48
N ASP A 9 11.23 -8.64 4.79
CA ASP A 9 12.48 -8.49 5.57
C ASP A 9 13.31 -9.78 5.61
N GLU A 10 12.71 -10.91 5.28
CA GLU A 10 13.38 -12.18 5.11
C GLU A 10 13.98 -12.32 3.70
N GLU A 11 15.28 -12.00 3.55
CA GLU A 11 15.97 -12.08 2.25
C GLU A 11 15.83 -13.45 1.57
N ILE A 12 15.73 -14.53 2.35
CA ILE A 12 15.54 -15.89 1.82
C ILE A 12 14.21 -16.06 1.12
N ILE A 13 13.15 -15.40 1.60
CA ILE A 13 11.82 -15.40 0.98
C ILE A 13 11.87 -14.63 -0.34
N VAL A 14 12.47 -13.43 -0.33
CA VAL A 14 12.62 -12.61 -1.53
C VAL A 14 13.36 -13.37 -2.63
N ARG A 15 14.52 -13.92 -2.31
CA ARG A 15 15.34 -14.71 -3.26
C ARG A 15 14.62 -15.98 -3.71
N GLY A 16 13.91 -16.64 -2.79
CA GLY A 16 13.09 -17.81 -3.10
C GLY A 16 12.02 -17.50 -4.15
N LEU A 17 11.24 -16.44 -3.93
CA LEU A 17 10.21 -16.00 -4.87
C LEU A 17 10.81 -15.63 -6.23
N GLN A 18 11.93 -14.89 -6.25
CA GLN A 18 12.59 -14.51 -7.50
C GLN A 18 13.06 -15.72 -8.33
N SER A 19 13.58 -16.76 -7.67
CA SER A 19 14.21 -17.90 -8.35
C SER A 19 13.26 -19.05 -8.66
N VAL A 20 12.24 -19.29 -7.83
CA VAL A 20 11.36 -20.47 -7.93
C VAL A 20 10.11 -20.17 -8.75
N VAL A 21 9.60 -18.94 -8.69
CA VAL A 21 8.41 -18.55 -9.46
C VAL A 21 8.77 -18.37 -10.94
N ASN A 22 7.99 -19.01 -11.82
CA ASN A 22 8.14 -18.79 -13.25
C ASN A 22 7.37 -17.54 -13.69
N TRP A 23 7.96 -16.36 -13.44
CA TRP A 23 7.35 -15.05 -13.73
C TRP A 23 6.91 -14.88 -15.18
N ASN A 24 7.67 -15.44 -16.13
CA ASN A 24 7.37 -15.33 -17.56
C ASN A 24 6.03 -15.99 -17.93
N CYS A 25 5.64 -17.08 -17.25
CA CYS A 25 4.35 -17.73 -17.47
C CYS A 25 3.17 -16.80 -17.19
N TYR A 26 3.35 -15.84 -16.29
CA TYR A 26 2.35 -14.83 -15.92
C TYR A 26 2.55 -13.48 -16.60
N LYS A 27 3.48 -13.39 -17.57
CA LYS A 27 3.88 -12.14 -18.22
C LYS A 27 4.32 -11.08 -17.17
N CYS A 28 4.97 -11.52 -16.10
CA CYS A 28 5.46 -10.70 -15.00
C CYS A 28 6.97 -10.56 -15.04
N GLU A 29 7.48 -9.48 -14.44
CA GLU A 29 8.89 -9.21 -14.22
C GLU A 29 9.09 -8.58 -12.85
N VAL A 30 9.99 -9.13 -12.02
CA VAL A 30 10.37 -8.52 -10.74
C VAL A 30 11.34 -7.36 -11.02
N VAL A 31 10.83 -6.14 -10.89
CA VAL A 31 11.59 -4.92 -11.20
C VAL A 31 12.33 -4.35 -9.99
N ALA A 32 11.89 -4.67 -8.77
CA ALA A 32 12.57 -4.26 -7.54
C ALA A 32 12.21 -5.17 -6.37
N THR A 33 13.10 -5.18 -5.38
CA THR A 33 12.86 -5.80 -4.06
C THR A 33 13.22 -4.82 -2.95
N ALA A 34 12.59 -4.96 -1.79
CA ALA A 34 12.87 -4.16 -0.61
C ALA A 34 12.71 -5.02 0.65
N PHE A 35 13.32 -4.58 1.75
CA PHE A 35 13.40 -5.36 2.99
C PHE A 35 12.72 -4.70 4.19
N ASP A 36 12.00 -3.62 3.96
CA ASP A 36 11.16 -2.92 4.94
C ASP A 36 10.10 -2.07 4.23
N GLY A 37 9.10 -1.61 4.98
CA GLY A 37 7.99 -0.86 4.40
C GLY A 37 8.36 0.56 3.91
N ILE A 38 9.47 1.14 4.36
CA ILE A 38 9.92 2.45 3.88
C ILE A 38 10.55 2.32 2.50
N SER A 39 11.55 1.44 2.38
CA SER A 39 12.20 1.13 1.10
C SER A 39 11.20 0.53 0.10
N GLY A 40 10.24 -0.28 0.58
CA GLY A 40 9.14 -0.79 -0.23
C GLY A 40 8.28 0.31 -0.84
N ALA A 41 7.87 1.31 -0.04
CA ALA A 41 7.10 2.44 -0.53
C ALA A 41 7.87 3.27 -1.57
N ILE A 42 9.18 3.46 -1.38
CA ILE A 42 10.05 4.13 -2.35
C ILE A 42 10.12 3.32 -3.65
N ALA A 43 10.32 2.01 -3.56
CA ALA A 43 10.36 1.13 -4.72
C ALA A 43 9.07 1.16 -5.53
N VAL A 44 7.90 1.11 -4.86
CA VAL A 44 6.59 1.21 -5.54
C VAL A 44 6.45 2.53 -6.28
N ARG A 45 6.81 3.66 -5.68
CA ARG A 45 6.73 4.98 -6.34
C ARG A 45 7.71 5.14 -7.48
N THR A 46 8.89 4.50 -7.38
CA THR A 46 9.93 4.59 -8.41
C THR A 46 9.63 3.73 -9.63
N TYR A 47 9.21 2.49 -9.41
CA TYR A 47 9.05 1.51 -10.48
C TYR A 47 7.60 1.42 -11.00
N LEU A 48 6.63 1.99 -10.27
CA LEU A 48 5.21 1.99 -10.64
C LEU A 48 4.71 0.57 -11.00
N PRO A 49 4.77 -0.39 -10.05
CA PRO A 49 4.44 -1.77 -10.33
C PRO A 49 2.94 -1.99 -10.52
N ASP A 50 2.60 -3.01 -11.30
CA ASP A 50 1.25 -3.52 -11.45
C ASP A 50 0.86 -4.43 -10.29
N ILE A 51 1.87 -5.11 -9.70
CA ILE A 51 1.72 -6.11 -8.64
C ILE A 51 2.69 -5.81 -7.50
N LEU A 52 2.19 -5.83 -6.28
CA LEU A 52 2.97 -5.79 -5.05
C LEU A 52 2.78 -7.10 -4.28
N ILE A 53 3.89 -7.74 -3.92
CA ILE A 53 3.90 -8.86 -2.96
C ILE A 53 4.62 -8.35 -1.72
N THR A 54 3.97 -8.41 -0.54
CA THR A 54 4.55 -7.86 0.68
C THR A 54 4.27 -8.72 1.89
N ASP A 55 5.21 -8.76 2.86
CA ASP A 55 4.90 -9.23 4.20
C ASP A 55 4.17 -8.14 5.00
N ILE A 56 3.52 -8.53 6.10
CA ILE A 56 2.93 -7.61 7.08
C ILE A 56 3.97 -7.13 8.07
N LYS A 57 4.65 -8.06 8.76
CA LYS A 57 5.57 -7.70 9.83
C LYS A 57 6.99 -7.50 9.31
N MET A 58 7.37 -6.25 9.22
CA MET A 58 8.70 -5.84 8.79
C MET A 58 9.23 -4.74 9.73
N PRO A 59 10.55 -4.58 9.86
CA PRO A 59 11.15 -3.50 10.64
C PRO A 59 10.79 -2.13 10.05
N ASN A 60 10.93 -1.09 10.85
CA ASN A 60 10.66 0.32 10.53
C ASN A 60 9.20 0.61 10.22
N ARG A 61 8.57 -0.19 9.34
CA ARG A 61 7.18 -0.05 8.95
C ARG A 61 6.59 -1.38 8.51
N ASP A 62 5.41 -1.69 9.04
CA ASP A 62 4.64 -2.85 8.61
C ASP A 62 4.03 -2.68 7.22
N GLY A 63 3.80 -3.81 6.54
CA GLY A 63 3.29 -3.84 5.17
C GLY A 63 1.88 -3.29 5.00
N LEU A 64 1.01 -3.40 6.02
CA LEU A 64 -0.34 -2.84 5.95
C LEU A 64 -0.34 -1.32 6.04
N THR A 65 0.50 -0.75 6.91
CA THR A 65 0.71 0.71 7.00
C THR A 65 1.33 1.24 5.71
N MET A 66 2.32 0.54 5.14
CA MET A 66 2.87 0.88 3.83
C MET A 66 1.78 0.86 2.75
N LEU A 67 0.99 -0.21 2.69
CA LEU A 67 -0.07 -0.37 1.70
C LEU A 67 -1.16 0.70 1.85
N ALA A 68 -1.56 1.05 3.07
CA ALA A 68 -2.53 2.12 3.31
C ALA A 68 -2.08 3.45 2.70
N GLY A 69 -0.80 3.79 2.83
CA GLY A 69 -0.21 4.98 2.21
C GLY A 69 -0.16 4.92 0.69
N LEU A 70 0.04 3.73 0.12
CA LEU A 70 0.17 3.54 -1.32
C LEU A 70 -1.18 3.35 -2.04
N ARG A 71 -2.20 2.81 -1.36
CA ARG A 71 -3.44 2.38 -2.00
C ARG A 71 -4.18 3.51 -2.72
N SER A 72 -4.20 4.69 -2.14
CA SER A 72 -4.84 5.86 -2.75
C SER A 72 -4.03 6.49 -3.89
N GLU A 73 -2.71 6.28 -3.90
CA GLU A 73 -1.82 6.68 -5.00
C GLU A 73 -1.87 5.66 -6.15
N PHE A 74 -2.03 4.37 -5.81
CA PHE A 74 -2.00 3.23 -6.73
C PHE A 74 -3.23 2.33 -6.60
N PRO A 75 -4.45 2.84 -6.89
CA PRO A 75 -5.70 2.08 -6.68
C PRO A 75 -5.80 0.84 -7.57
N ALA A 76 -5.18 0.86 -8.74
CA ALA A 76 -5.20 -0.25 -9.70
C ALA A 76 -4.21 -1.38 -9.38
N MET A 77 -3.18 -1.10 -8.53
CA MET A 77 -2.14 -2.06 -8.18
C MET A 77 -2.73 -3.28 -7.47
N GLN A 78 -2.43 -4.47 -7.99
CA GLN A 78 -2.82 -5.72 -7.35
C GLN A 78 -1.85 -6.03 -6.21
N VAL A 79 -2.38 -6.51 -5.09
CA VAL A 79 -1.57 -6.75 -3.90
C VAL A 79 -1.82 -8.14 -3.35
N THR A 80 -0.74 -8.89 -3.13
CA THR A 80 -0.75 -10.14 -2.35
C THR A 80 0.09 -9.95 -1.09
N ILE A 81 -0.46 -10.33 0.04
CA ILE A 81 0.24 -10.37 1.32
C ILE A 81 0.70 -11.80 1.59
N LEU A 82 1.98 -11.96 1.94
CA LEU A 82 2.57 -13.18 2.48
C LEU A 82 2.89 -12.93 3.96
N THR A 83 2.31 -13.66 4.89
CA THR A 83 2.53 -13.42 6.31
C THR A 83 2.66 -14.71 7.12
N GLY A 84 3.55 -14.74 8.09
CA GLY A 84 3.66 -15.82 9.08
C GLY A 84 2.61 -15.76 10.19
N TYR A 85 1.73 -14.77 10.19
CA TYR A 85 0.79 -14.51 11.26
C TYR A 85 -0.66 -14.70 10.80
N ALA A 86 -1.31 -15.73 11.35
CA ALA A 86 -2.74 -15.96 11.19
C ALA A 86 -3.53 -15.10 12.20
N ASP A 87 -3.49 -13.77 12.03
CA ASP A 87 -4.18 -12.82 12.89
C ASP A 87 -5.40 -12.27 12.17
N PHE A 88 -6.55 -12.38 12.81
CA PHE A 88 -7.82 -11.91 12.27
C PHE A 88 -7.84 -10.39 12.00
N ASP A 89 -7.20 -9.60 12.86
CA ASP A 89 -7.15 -8.15 12.71
C ASP A 89 -6.35 -7.75 11.47
N PHE A 90 -5.26 -8.47 11.17
CA PHE A 90 -4.50 -8.25 9.94
C PHE A 90 -5.29 -8.63 8.69
N ALA A 91 -6.00 -9.75 8.73
CA ALA A 91 -6.86 -10.17 7.63
C ALA A 91 -7.97 -9.15 7.36
N GLN A 92 -8.62 -8.65 8.41
CA GLN A 92 -9.67 -7.62 8.28
C GLN A 92 -9.14 -6.30 7.69
N LYS A 93 -7.96 -5.85 8.14
CA LYS A 93 -7.30 -4.65 7.59
C LYS A 93 -6.91 -4.86 6.12
N ALA A 94 -6.36 -6.03 5.77
CA ALA A 94 -5.99 -6.37 4.41
C ALA A 94 -7.19 -6.34 3.46
N ILE A 95 -8.33 -6.90 3.89
CA ILE A 95 -9.60 -6.85 3.13
C ILE A 95 -10.05 -5.40 2.91
N LYS A 96 -10.05 -4.57 3.96
CA LYS A 96 -10.41 -3.15 3.86
C LYS A 96 -9.51 -2.35 2.93
N LEU A 97 -8.26 -2.76 2.78
CA LEU A 97 -7.29 -2.17 1.86
C LEU A 97 -7.37 -2.76 0.44
N GLY A 98 -8.31 -3.66 0.16
CA GLY A 98 -8.50 -4.25 -1.16
C GLY A 98 -7.33 -5.14 -1.59
N VAL A 99 -6.77 -5.92 -0.66
CA VAL A 99 -5.73 -6.90 -0.97
C VAL A 99 -6.33 -8.02 -1.81
N SER A 100 -5.67 -8.38 -2.91
CA SER A 100 -6.14 -9.39 -3.85
C SER A 100 -6.10 -10.80 -3.25
N ARG A 101 -5.04 -11.09 -2.49
CA ARG A 101 -4.85 -12.38 -1.78
C ARG A 101 -4.04 -12.16 -0.50
N LEU A 102 -4.36 -12.98 0.52
CA LEU A 102 -3.57 -13.11 1.74
C LEU A 102 -3.16 -14.59 1.88
N LEU A 103 -1.87 -14.86 1.91
CA LEU A 103 -1.29 -16.19 1.99
C LEU A 103 -0.49 -16.31 3.29
N LEU A 104 -0.57 -17.50 3.92
CA LEU A 104 0.19 -17.79 5.13
C LEU A 104 1.54 -18.41 4.78
N LYS A 105 2.61 -17.96 5.43
CA LYS A 105 3.93 -18.60 5.37
C LYS A 105 3.96 -19.85 6.28
N PRO A 106 4.49 -20.98 5.85
CA PRO A 106 5.10 -21.24 4.53
C PRO A 106 4.02 -21.46 3.46
N SER A 107 4.01 -20.59 2.42
CA SER A 107 3.04 -20.72 1.33
C SER A 107 3.46 -21.81 0.35
N ARG A 108 2.49 -22.55 -0.15
CA ARG A 108 2.72 -23.53 -1.22
C ARG A 108 2.86 -22.79 -2.56
N MET A 109 3.69 -23.33 -3.45
CA MET A 109 3.84 -22.78 -4.80
C MET A 109 2.52 -22.69 -5.58
N SER A 110 1.59 -23.64 -5.35
CA SER A 110 0.25 -23.58 -5.95
C SER A 110 -0.51 -22.34 -5.54
N GLU A 111 -0.45 -21.93 -4.26
CA GLU A 111 -1.15 -20.74 -3.74
C GLU A 111 -0.56 -19.45 -4.32
N ILE A 112 0.76 -19.40 -4.45
CA ILE A 112 1.46 -18.26 -5.08
C ILE A 112 1.08 -18.17 -6.56
N ASN A 113 1.07 -19.29 -7.27
CA ASN A 113 0.69 -19.36 -8.68
C ASN A 113 -0.77 -18.95 -8.89
N GLU A 114 -1.69 -19.41 -8.03
CA GLU A 114 -3.10 -19.00 -8.07
C GLU A 114 -3.27 -17.51 -7.80
N ALA A 115 -2.51 -16.94 -6.88
CA ALA A 115 -2.51 -15.50 -6.60
C ALA A 115 -2.03 -14.70 -7.82
N LEU A 116 -0.93 -15.11 -8.43
CA LEU A 116 -0.39 -14.47 -9.64
C LEU A 116 -1.38 -14.56 -10.81
N GLN A 117 -1.96 -15.75 -11.05
CA GLN A 117 -2.98 -15.92 -12.10
C GLN A 117 -4.16 -14.99 -11.87
N PHE A 118 -4.70 -14.95 -10.66
CA PHE A 118 -5.83 -14.08 -10.32
C PHE A 118 -5.50 -12.60 -10.56
N MET A 119 -4.32 -12.15 -10.12
CA MET A 119 -3.90 -10.75 -10.27
C MET A 119 -3.71 -10.38 -11.74
N THR A 120 -3.06 -11.23 -12.51
CA THR A 120 -2.82 -10.98 -13.94
C THR A 120 -4.11 -11.04 -14.77
N ASP A 121 -5.05 -11.93 -14.43
CA ASP A 121 -6.37 -11.97 -15.07
C ASP A 121 -7.18 -10.70 -14.75
N THR A 122 -7.07 -10.20 -13.53
CA THR A 122 -7.72 -8.94 -13.13
C THR A 122 -7.14 -7.75 -13.87
N LEU A 123 -5.81 -7.68 -14.02
CA LEU A 123 -5.13 -6.64 -14.79
C LEU A 123 -5.48 -6.73 -16.30
N ALA A 124 -5.54 -7.93 -16.85
CA ALA A 124 -5.89 -8.14 -18.26
C ALA A 124 -7.32 -7.69 -18.59
N LYS A 125 -8.27 -7.86 -17.68
CA LYS A 125 -9.67 -7.40 -17.83
C LYS A 125 -9.81 -5.88 -17.80
N ARG A 126 -8.81 -5.17 -17.28
CA ARG A 126 -8.71 -3.71 -17.23
C ARG A 126 -8.08 -3.12 -18.50
N SER A 127 -8.09 -3.80 -19.66
CA SER A 127 -7.56 -3.30 -20.94
C SER A 127 -8.09 -1.89 -21.26
N PRO A 128 -7.29 -1.04 -21.95
CA PRO A 128 -7.50 0.40 -22.02
C PRO A 128 -8.63 0.76 -22.99
N VAL A 129 -9.87 0.72 -22.54
CA VAL A 129 -10.96 1.45 -23.17
C VAL A 129 -11.68 2.24 -22.09
N ALA A 130 -11.38 3.51 -22.11
CA ALA A 130 -12.18 4.61 -21.59
C ALA A 130 -12.43 4.71 -20.08
N SER A 131 -12.02 5.86 -19.62
CA SER A 131 -12.70 6.68 -18.63
C SER A 131 -12.65 6.26 -17.17
N ASP A 132 -12.06 7.15 -16.45
CA ASP A 132 -12.57 7.73 -15.18
C ASP A 132 -13.89 7.11 -14.69
N ASP A 133 -13.88 6.90 -13.37
CA ASP A 133 -15.06 6.59 -12.56
C ASP A 133 -15.61 5.15 -12.66
N LYS A 134 -14.96 4.26 -11.94
CA LYS A 134 -15.58 3.21 -11.09
C LYS A 134 -14.57 2.09 -10.77
N ILE A 135 -13.53 2.39 -10.03
CA ILE A 135 -12.69 1.34 -9.43
C ILE A 135 -12.95 1.41 -7.93
N ASP A 136 -13.62 0.37 -7.43
CA ASP A 136 -13.83 0.04 -6.02
C ASP A 136 -13.67 1.21 -5.04
N ASP A 137 -14.70 2.05 -5.02
CA ASP A 137 -14.82 3.23 -4.15
C ASP A 137 -14.62 2.87 -2.67
N LEU A 138 -14.89 1.62 -2.30
CA LEU A 138 -14.88 1.19 -0.91
C LEU A 138 -13.46 0.98 -0.35
N SER A 139 -12.54 0.38 -1.12
CA SER A 139 -11.16 0.15 -0.66
C SER A 139 -10.33 1.42 -0.65
N THR A 140 -10.50 2.24 -1.68
CA THR A 140 -9.85 3.56 -1.78
C THR A 140 -10.41 4.54 -0.76
N ALA A 141 -11.73 4.53 -0.54
CA ALA A 141 -12.38 5.34 0.49
C ALA A 141 -11.92 4.94 1.90
N SER A 142 -11.76 3.64 2.17
CA SER A 142 -11.26 3.15 3.46
C SER A 142 -9.80 3.54 3.69
N ALA A 143 -8.94 3.44 2.67
CA ALA A 143 -7.55 3.87 2.75
C ALA A 143 -7.43 5.39 2.96
N ASN A 144 -8.22 6.17 2.22
CA ASN A 144 -8.27 7.62 2.36
C ASN A 144 -8.72 8.05 3.76
N SER A 145 -9.77 7.42 4.30
CA SER A 145 -10.27 7.68 5.66
C SER A 145 -9.25 7.30 6.73
N PHE A 146 -8.48 6.23 6.51
CA PHE A 146 -7.43 5.81 7.42
C PHE A 146 -6.26 6.82 7.44
N ILE A 147 -5.79 7.27 6.27
CA ILE A 147 -4.71 8.26 6.16
C ILE A 147 -5.12 9.59 6.82
N VAL A 148 -6.32 10.08 6.53
CA VAL A 148 -6.81 11.33 7.11
C VAL A 148 -6.91 11.22 8.63
N ARG A 149 -7.39 10.11 9.17
CA ARG A 149 -7.47 9.88 10.61
C ARG A 149 -6.09 9.85 11.27
N GLN A 150 -5.10 9.18 10.65
CA GLN A 150 -3.72 9.20 11.11
C GLN A 150 -3.13 10.61 11.10
N ALA A 151 -3.37 11.37 10.02
CA ALA A 151 -2.89 12.74 9.90
C ALA A 151 -3.47 13.65 10.97
N LEU A 152 -4.78 13.56 11.24
CA LEU A 152 -5.45 14.35 12.29
C LEU A 152 -4.91 14.00 13.67
N ALA A 153 -4.79 12.72 14.02
CA ALA A 153 -4.23 12.27 15.29
C ALA A 153 -2.80 12.80 15.48
N TYR A 154 -1.95 12.71 14.44
CA TYR A 154 -0.58 13.22 14.51
C TYR A 154 -0.51 14.75 14.67
N ILE A 155 -1.41 15.50 14.03
CA ILE A 155 -1.53 16.95 14.22
C ILE A 155 -1.92 17.27 15.66
N GLU A 156 -2.94 16.57 16.21
CA GLU A 156 -3.41 16.74 17.58
C GLU A 156 -2.35 16.39 18.64
N GLU A 157 -1.49 15.42 18.39
CA GLU A 157 -0.40 15.06 19.29
C GLU A 157 0.82 16.00 19.21
N ASN A 158 0.99 16.69 18.09
CA ASN A 158 2.23 17.42 17.79
C ASN A 158 2.03 18.92 17.48
N PHE A 159 0.83 19.49 17.66
CA PHE A 159 0.51 20.88 17.31
C PHE A 159 1.38 21.92 18.07
N SER A 160 1.89 21.57 19.24
CA SER A 160 2.71 22.47 20.08
C SER A 160 4.11 22.75 19.50
N ARG A 161 4.60 21.89 18.60
CA ARG A 161 5.88 22.06 17.91
C ARG A 161 5.70 22.69 16.52
N LYS A 162 6.81 23.12 15.92
CA LYS A 162 6.79 23.55 14.51
C LYS A 162 6.52 22.34 13.62
N LEU A 163 5.26 22.20 13.20
CA LEU A 163 4.80 21.10 12.35
C LEU A 163 4.56 21.60 10.94
N THR A 164 5.10 20.90 9.95
CA THR A 164 4.89 21.17 8.52
C THR A 164 4.01 20.11 7.88
N LEU A 165 3.40 20.45 6.73
CA LEU A 165 2.65 19.45 5.95
C LEU A 165 3.54 18.29 5.50
N GLN A 166 4.85 18.54 5.27
CA GLN A 166 5.82 17.50 4.94
C GLN A 166 5.99 16.50 6.10
N ASP A 167 6.14 16.99 7.34
CA ASP A 167 6.28 16.10 8.51
C ASP A 167 5.09 15.17 8.67
N VAL A 168 3.87 15.67 8.44
CA VAL A 168 2.65 14.86 8.51
C VAL A 168 2.55 13.90 7.31
N ALA A 169 2.95 14.35 6.13
CA ALA A 169 2.98 13.51 4.94
C ALA A 169 3.98 12.34 5.09
N ASP A 170 5.16 12.62 5.63
CA ASP A 170 6.18 11.61 5.93
C ASP A 170 5.70 10.62 7.00
N TYR A 171 5.02 11.10 8.03
CA TYR A 171 4.41 10.25 9.04
C TYR A 171 3.31 9.35 8.47
N CYS A 172 2.43 9.90 7.63
CA CYS A 172 1.36 9.13 6.95
C CYS A 172 1.87 8.38 5.71
N TYR A 173 3.13 8.63 5.32
CA TYR A 173 3.81 7.96 4.23
C TYR A 173 3.18 8.16 2.84
N VAL A 174 2.62 9.30 2.66
CA VAL A 174 2.08 9.77 1.38
C VAL A 174 2.87 10.97 0.88
N SER A 175 2.72 11.32 -0.39
CA SER A 175 3.27 12.58 -0.88
C SER A 175 2.54 13.77 -0.25
N GLN A 176 3.25 14.89 -0.04
CA GLN A 176 2.69 16.14 0.47
C GLN A 176 1.47 16.61 -0.35
N TRP A 177 1.56 16.51 -1.67
CA TRP A 177 0.47 16.84 -2.58
C TRP A 177 -0.76 15.94 -2.35
N HIS A 178 -0.53 14.64 -2.21
CA HIS A 178 -1.60 13.67 -1.98
C HIS A 178 -2.29 13.89 -0.63
N LEU A 179 -1.52 14.09 0.45
CA LEU A 179 -2.06 14.41 1.78
C LEU A 179 -2.90 15.69 1.76
N SER A 180 -2.39 16.75 1.13
CA SER A 180 -3.12 18.02 1.01
C SER A 180 -4.47 17.85 0.33
N LYS A 181 -4.49 17.09 -0.78
CA LYS A 181 -5.72 16.79 -1.52
C LYS A 181 -6.71 15.96 -0.69
N LEU A 182 -6.20 14.97 0.08
CA LEU A 182 -7.03 14.13 0.94
C LEU A 182 -7.64 14.91 2.11
N LEU A 183 -6.85 15.72 2.82
CA LEU A 183 -7.34 16.55 3.91
C LEU A 183 -8.46 17.46 3.42
N ASN A 184 -8.25 18.19 2.32
CA ASN A 184 -9.27 19.05 1.74
C ASN A 184 -10.52 18.26 1.30
N LYS A 185 -10.37 17.10 0.68
CA LYS A 185 -11.51 16.28 0.21
C LYS A 185 -12.36 15.74 1.36
N VAL A 186 -11.73 15.31 2.46
CA VAL A 186 -12.42 14.63 3.57
C VAL A 186 -12.90 15.59 4.65
N THR A 187 -12.09 16.61 5.00
CA THR A 187 -12.40 17.55 6.08
C THR A 187 -12.95 18.89 5.61
N GLY A 188 -12.81 19.21 4.32
CA GLY A 188 -13.12 20.54 3.78
C GLY A 188 -12.13 21.63 4.20
N GLN A 189 -11.04 21.27 4.87
CA GLN A 189 -10.09 22.21 5.48
C GLN A 189 -8.66 21.95 4.97
N SER A 190 -7.85 23.02 4.93
CA SER A 190 -6.43 22.87 4.62
C SER A 190 -5.66 22.37 5.85
N PHE A 191 -4.44 21.86 5.62
CA PHE A 191 -3.54 21.49 6.73
C PHE A 191 -3.33 22.64 7.73
N TYR A 192 -3.17 23.86 7.24
CA TYR A 192 -2.95 25.02 8.11
C TYR A 192 -4.18 25.38 8.94
N ASP A 193 -5.38 25.21 8.40
CA ASP A 193 -6.63 25.42 9.14
C ASP A 193 -6.77 24.39 10.26
N LEU A 194 -6.49 23.12 9.97
CA LEU A 194 -6.50 22.03 10.94
C LEU A 194 -5.45 22.21 12.05
N LEU A 195 -4.24 22.63 11.67
CA LEU A 195 -3.16 22.90 12.64
C LEU A 195 -3.48 24.10 13.52
N ASN A 196 -4.04 25.17 12.96
CA ASN A 196 -4.44 26.36 13.72
C ASN A 196 -5.60 26.03 14.66
N LYS A 197 -6.58 25.24 14.21
CA LYS A 197 -7.67 24.78 15.06
C LYS A 197 -7.14 23.99 16.26
N ALA A 198 -6.26 23.02 16.05
CA ALA A 198 -5.64 22.24 17.12
C ALA A 198 -4.78 23.07 18.12
N ARG A 199 -4.39 24.31 17.75
CA ARG A 199 -3.63 25.23 18.63
C ARG A 199 -4.52 26.16 19.45
N ILE A 200 -5.77 26.33 19.04
CA ILE A 200 -6.73 27.27 19.66
C ILE A 200 -7.64 26.55 20.65
N ASP A 201 -7.98 25.27 20.38
CA ASP A 201 -8.76 24.38 21.26
C ASP A 201 -7.89 23.87 22.43
#